data_b498bc13c39351f859d4641ec7209e50
#
_entry.id   b498bc13c39351f859d4641ec7209e50
#
_cell.length_a   1.000
_cell.length_b   1.000
_cell.length_c   1.000
_cell.angle_alpha   90.00
_cell.angle_beta   90.00
_cell.angle_gamma   90.00
#
_symmetry.space_group_name_H-M   'P 1'
#
loop_
_entity.id
_entity.type
_entity.pdbx_description
1 polymer ?
#
loop_
_entity_poly.entity_id
_entity_poly.type
_entity_poly.pdbx_seq_one_letter_code
_entity_poly.pdbx_strand_id
1 'polypeptide(L)'
;MSGNRMYFRILLLVPLLLSPAWPKPAGELDAVLARIDRAGAAFRGMSAHVRRVSHTAVINEDNVDSGTMLLKRPKPRDMRMLVDLTQPDPKTVVFQGRKLEVYYPKIQTVQEFDVGKSRELLDQFFLIGFGTSRADLEKAYNIRLLGPETVEGQKTERLELVAKSKEVLEHLIKFELWISEDGYPVRQKFYLPGGDYMLVTYSDMKINPDLPDSALKLHLSKSVKREYPQK
;
A
#
# COMPACT_ATOMS: atom_id res chain seq x y z
N MET A 1 -23.56 77.53 20.58
CA MET A 1 -24.39 76.32 20.76
C MET A 1 -23.61 75.16 20.16
N SER A 2 -23.04 74.34 21.06
CA SER A 2 -22.12 73.28 20.77
C SER A 2 -22.92 71.97 20.65
N GLY A 3 -22.79 71.29 19.47
CA GLY A 3 -23.40 69.97 19.22
C GLY A 3 -22.36 68.90 19.17
N ASN A 4 -22.20 68.19 20.28
CA ASN A 4 -21.24 67.10 20.45
C ASN A 4 -21.80 65.83 19.78
N ARG A 5 -21.25 65.36 18.65
CA ARG A 5 -21.60 64.09 18.03
C ARG A 5 -20.68 63.00 18.58
N MET A 6 -21.25 62.17 19.47
CA MET A 6 -20.61 61.00 20.04
C MET A 6 -20.69 59.82 19.05
N TYR A 7 -19.55 59.46 18.43
CA TYR A 7 -19.45 58.29 17.55
C TYR A 7 -19.32 57.02 18.41
N PHE A 8 -20.39 56.23 18.43
CA PHE A 8 -20.41 54.93 19.07
C PHE A 8 -19.67 53.92 18.15
N ARG A 9 -18.43 53.56 18.48
CA ARG A 9 -17.70 52.50 17.79
C ARG A 9 -18.18 51.17 18.33
N ILE A 10 -18.98 50.45 17.53
CA ILE A 10 -19.35 49.06 17.78
C ILE A 10 -18.14 48.19 17.41
N LEU A 11 -17.50 47.64 18.44
CA LEU A 11 -16.42 46.68 18.29
C LEU A 11 -17.10 45.30 18.10
N LEU A 12 -17.12 44.83 16.81
CA LEU A 12 -17.59 43.48 16.48
C LEU A 12 -16.51 42.48 16.94
N LEU A 13 -16.70 41.85 18.09
CA LEU A 13 -15.96 40.68 18.55
C LEU A 13 -16.41 39.48 17.73
N VAL A 14 -15.60 39.06 16.76
CA VAL A 14 -15.77 37.78 16.06
C VAL A 14 -15.21 36.69 16.99
N PRO A 15 -16.03 35.77 17.50
CA PRO A 15 -15.51 34.65 18.27
C PRO A 15 -14.76 33.71 17.33
N LEU A 16 -13.44 33.60 17.51
CA LEU A 16 -12.60 32.60 16.87
C LEU A 16 -12.98 31.23 17.45
N LEU A 17 -13.82 30.48 16.74
CA LEU A 17 -14.16 29.10 17.07
C LEU A 17 -12.93 28.23 16.84
N LEU A 18 -12.04 28.18 17.84
CA LEU A 18 -11.02 27.12 17.93
C LEU A 18 -11.75 25.81 18.19
N SER A 19 -11.97 25.03 17.14
CA SER A 19 -12.44 23.63 17.30
C SER A 19 -11.36 22.87 18.09
N PRO A 20 -11.65 22.33 19.27
CA PRO A 20 -10.70 21.50 19.99
C PRO A 20 -10.44 20.24 19.15
N ALA A 21 -9.21 20.05 18.69
CA ALA A 21 -8.77 18.77 18.17
C ALA A 21 -8.72 17.79 19.36
N TRP A 22 -9.82 17.06 19.59
CA TRP A 22 -9.83 16.00 20.59
C TRP A 22 -8.84 14.91 20.18
N PRO A 23 -7.91 14.51 21.08
CA PRO A 23 -7.07 13.37 20.83
C PRO A 23 -7.98 12.14 20.62
N LYS A 24 -7.85 11.44 19.49
CA LYS A 24 -8.57 10.20 19.23
C LYS A 24 -8.27 9.21 20.37
N PRO A 25 -9.28 8.54 20.92
CA PRO A 25 -9.07 7.58 22.00
C PRO A 25 -8.15 6.46 21.54
N ALA A 26 -7.20 6.09 22.39
CA ALA A 26 -6.25 4.99 22.14
C ALA A 26 -6.95 3.67 21.73
N GLY A 27 -8.20 3.47 22.17
CA GLY A 27 -9.03 2.31 21.82
C GLY A 27 -9.42 2.19 20.34
N GLU A 28 -9.48 3.27 19.56
CA GLU A 28 -9.81 3.17 18.13
C GLU A 28 -8.66 2.54 17.33
N LEU A 29 -7.41 2.95 17.57
CA LEU A 29 -6.24 2.34 16.96
C LEU A 29 -6.12 0.86 17.33
N ASP A 30 -6.31 0.52 18.60
CA ASP A 30 -6.29 -0.85 19.08
C ASP A 30 -7.34 -1.73 18.39
N ALA A 31 -8.55 -1.20 18.16
CA ALA A 31 -9.61 -1.91 17.44
C ALA A 31 -9.21 -2.20 15.98
N VAL A 32 -8.59 -1.23 15.29
CA VAL A 32 -8.10 -1.43 13.92
C VAL A 32 -6.97 -2.47 13.88
N LEU A 33 -6.00 -2.36 14.77
CA LEU A 33 -4.87 -3.31 14.86
C LEU A 33 -5.34 -4.72 15.20
N ALA A 34 -6.34 -4.87 16.05
CA ALA A 34 -6.94 -6.17 16.37
C ALA A 34 -7.68 -6.79 15.16
N ARG A 35 -8.29 -5.96 14.28
CA ARG A 35 -8.87 -6.45 13.02
C ARG A 35 -7.80 -6.95 12.07
N ILE A 36 -6.73 -6.17 11.89
CA ILE A 36 -5.57 -6.56 11.07
C ILE A 36 -4.97 -7.87 11.56
N ASP A 37 -4.80 -8.03 12.86
CA ASP A 37 -4.22 -9.23 13.47
C ASP A 37 -5.06 -10.48 13.18
N ARG A 38 -6.39 -10.40 13.39
CA ARG A 38 -7.31 -11.49 13.04
C ARG A 38 -7.29 -11.83 11.56
N ALA A 39 -7.36 -10.81 10.70
CA ALA A 39 -7.29 -10.97 9.26
C ALA A 39 -5.96 -11.60 8.83
N GLY A 40 -4.85 -11.14 9.38
CA GLY A 40 -3.50 -11.65 9.12
C GLY A 40 -3.31 -13.11 9.51
N ALA A 41 -3.86 -13.53 10.65
CA ALA A 41 -3.82 -14.93 11.10
C ALA A 41 -4.60 -15.87 10.16
N ALA A 42 -5.73 -15.40 9.61
CA ALA A 42 -6.57 -16.16 8.70
C ALA A 42 -6.07 -16.15 7.24
N PHE A 43 -5.18 -15.22 6.89
CA PHE A 43 -4.76 -14.99 5.51
C PHE A 43 -3.94 -16.14 4.92
N ARG A 44 -4.36 -16.61 3.75
CA ARG A 44 -3.66 -17.63 2.94
C ARG A 44 -3.36 -17.15 1.54
N GLY A 45 -4.08 -16.13 1.06
CA GLY A 45 -3.90 -15.55 -0.24
C GLY A 45 -5.03 -14.62 -0.64
N MET A 46 -4.89 -13.97 -1.79
CA MET A 46 -5.93 -13.13 -2.38
C MET A 46 -5.85 -13.12 -3.90
N SER A 47 -6.95 -12.75 -4.52
CA SER A 47 -7.00 -12.25 -5.88
C SER A 47 -7.71 -10.90 -5.89
N ALA A 48 -7.24 -9.96 -6.70
CA ALA A 48 -7.85 -8.63 -6.81
C ALA A 48 -7.58 -8.01 -8.18
N HIS A 49 -8.42 -7.07 -8.60
CA HIS A 49 -8.02 -6.08 -9.58
C HIS A 49 -7.15 -5.02 -8.88
N VAL A 50 -6.12 -4.56 -9.57
CA VAL A 50 -5.22 -3.53 -9.04
C VAL A 50 -5.18 -2.34 -9.98
N ARG A 51 -5.20 -1.15 -9.38
CA ARG A 51 -4.87 0.11 -10.03
C ARG A 51 -3.70 0.72 -9.29
N ARG A 52 -2.58 0.91 -9.98
CA ARG A 52 -1.37 1.49 -9.43
C ARG A 52 -1.12 2.87 -10.06
N VAL A 53 -0.91 3.87 -9.23
CA VAL A 53 -0.42 5.19 -9.63
C VAL A 53 1.01 5.32 -9.12
N SER A 54 1.95 5.59 -10.02
CA SER A 54 3.35 5.92 -9.70
C SER A 54 3.59 7.38 -10.03
N HIS A 55 3.78 8.20 -9.00
CA HIS A 55 4.05 9.63 -9.14
C HIS A 55 5.55 9.89 -9.16
N THR A 56 6.00 10.68 -10.13
CA THR A 56 7.39 11.17 -10.21
C THR A 56 7.39 12.67 -9.95
N ALA A 57 7.85 13.07 -8.77
CA ALA A 57 7.73 14.44 -8.28
C ALA A 57 8.53 15.45 -9.11
N VAL A 58 9.74 15.08 -9.58
CA VAL A 58 10.62 15.98 -10.35
C VAL A 58 9.98 16.50 -11.62
N ILE A 59 9.15 15.70 -12.29
CA ILE A 59 8.44 16.07 -13.53
C ILE A 59 6.94 16.26 -13.29
N ASN A 60 6.47 16.07 -12.04
CA ASN A 60 5.07 16.14 -11.64
C ASN A 60 4.14 15.31 -12.53
N GLU A 61 4.50 14.04 -12.76
CA GLU A 61 3.79 13.13 -13.66
C GLU A 61 3.32 11.87 -12.93
N ASP A 62 2.10 11.46 -13.26
CA ASP A 62 1.49 10.22 -12.79
C ASP A 62 1.46 9.17 -13.89
N ASN A 63 2.10 8.03 -13.66
CA ASN A 63 1.93 6.83 -14.46
C ASN A 63 0.88 5.92 -13.81
N VAL A 64 -0.15 5.53 -14.58
CA VAL A 64 -1.24 4.71 -14.10
C VAL A 64 -1.24 3.36 -14.79
N ASP A 65 -0.99 2.31 -14.02
CA ASP A 65 -1.11 0.93 -14.49
C ASP A 65 -2.37 0.28 -13.89
N SER A 66 -2.97 -0.65 -14.63
CA SER A 66 -4.07 -1.48 -14.14
C SER A 66 -3.95 -2.93 -14.59
N GLY A 67 -4.52 -3.83 -13.81
CA GLY A 67 -4.43 -5.26 -14.07
C GLY A 67 -4.98 -6.11 -12.93
N THR A 68 -4.42 -7.29 -12.76
CA THR A 68 -4.82 -8.23 -11.70
C THR A 68 -3.63 -8.62 -10.83
N MET A 69 -3.91 -8.99 -9.59
CA MET A 69 -2.93 -9.48 -8.64
C MET A 69 -3.42 -10.79 -8.01
N LEU A 70 -2.53 -11.77 -7.98
CA LEU A 70 -2.68 -13.00 -7.23
C LEU A 70 -1.58 -13.05 -6.17
N LEU A 71 -1.97 -13.31 -4.94
CA LEU A 71 -1.06 -13.48 -3.81
C LEU A 71 -1.40 -14.77 -3.08
N LYS A 72 -0.41 -15.61 -2.80
CA LYS A 72 -0.55 -16.86 -2.05
C LYS A 72 0.53 -16.94 -0.98
N ARG A 73 0.13 -17.33 0.23
CA ARG A 73 1.02 -17.57 1.36
C ARG A 73 0.82 -18.99 1.91
N PRO A 74 1.41 -20.01 1.28
CA PRO A 74 1.25 -21.41 1.71
C PRO A 74 1.76 -21.68 3.12
N LYS A 75 2.83 -20.97 3.52
CA LYS A 75 3.49 -21.06 4.83
C LYS A 75 3.96 -19.68 5.28
N PRO A 76 4.21 -19.49 6.58
CA PRO A 76 4.92 -18.29 7.04
C PRO A 76 6.23 -18.08 6.25
N ARG A 77 6.50 -16.88 5.78
CA ARG A 77 7.67 -16.49 4.96
C ARG A 77 7.77 -17.16 3.57
N ASP A 78 6.73 -17.87 3.11
CA ASP A 78 6.64 -18.36 1.73
C ASP A 78 5.54 -17.60 1.01
N MET A 79 5.89 -16.42 0.51
CA MET A 79 4.98 -15.62 -0.30
C MET A 79 5.25 -15.87 -1.77
N ARG A 80 4.18 -15.98 -2.54
CA ARG A 80 4.18 -16.09 -3.99
C ARG A 80 3.19 -15.07 -4.55
N MET A 81 3.63 -14.32 -5.53
CA MET A 81 2.83 -13.23 -6.11
C MET A 81 2.94 -13.26 -7.62
N LEU A 82 1.82 -13.01 -8.29
CA LEU A 82 1.76 -12.66 -9.69
C LEU A 82 0.96 -11.37 -9.82
N VAL A 83 1.55 -10.38 -10.50
CA VAL A 83 0.86 -9.14 -10.89
C VAL A 83 0.89 -9.06 -12.41
N ASP A 84 -0.28 -9.11 -13.02
CA ASP A 84 -0.45 -9.00 -14.47
C ASP A 84 -1.02 -7.62 -14.80
N LEU A 85 -0.14 -6.70 -15.19
CA LEU A 85 -0.52 -5.35 -15.60
C LEU A 85 -0.80 -5.37 -17.09
N THR A 86 -2.00 -4.97 -17.48
CA THR A 86 -2.48 -5.04 -18.86
C THR A 86 -2.49 -3.69 -19.54
N GLN A 87 -2.50 -2.59 -18.80
CA GLN A 87 -2.56 -1.22 -19.32
C GLN A 87 -1.64 -0.29 -18.52
N PRO A 88 -1.06 0.74 -19.16
CA PRO A 88 -1.01 0.98 -20.61
C PRO A 88 0.04 0.09 -21.29
N ASP A 89 1.08 -0.31 -20.54
CA ASP A 89 2.17 -1.14 -21.01
C ASP A 89 2.12 -2.52 -20.35
N PRO A 90 1.68 -3.55 -21.11
CA PRO A 90 1.55 -4.90 -20.58
C PRO A 90 2.87 -5.43 -20.02
N LYS A 91 2.82 -5.93 -18.78
CA LYS A 91 3.94 -6.63 -18.13
C LYS A 91 3.41 -7.54 -17.03
N THR A 92 4.01 -8.71 -16.88
CA THR A 92 3.69 -9.63 -15.79
C THR A 92 4.87 -9.75 -14.86
N VAL A 93 4.63 -9.53 -13.57
CA VAL A 93 5.63 -9.65 -12.51
C VAL A 93 5.32 -10.88 -11.68
N VAL A 94 6.28 -11.78 -11.54
CA VAL A 94 6.16 -12.97 -10.68
C VAL A 94 7.26 -12.92 -9.62
N PHE A 95 6.84 -13.08 -8.38
CA PHE A 95 7.75 -13.23 -7.24
C PHE A 95 7.52 -14.58 -6.59
N GLN A 96 8.59 -15.37 -6.48
CA GLN A 96 8.57 -16.67 -5.81
C GLN A 96 9.93 -16.99 -5.20
N GLY A 97 9.97 -17.19 -3.90
CA GLY A 97 11.21 -17.51 -3.19
C GLY A 97 12.23 -16.37 -3.28
N ARG A 98 13.34 -16.61 -3.97
CA ARG A 98 14.41 -15.62 -4.20
C ARG A 98 14.35 -14.99 -5.58
N LYS A 99 13.39 -15.39 -6.40
CA LYS A 99 13.30 -15.02 -7.79
C LYS A 99 12.21 -13.99 -8.01
N LEU A 100 12.55 -12.90 -8.69
CA LEU A 100 11.63 -11.95 -9.29
C LEU A 100 11.79 -12.06 -10.81
N GLU A 101 10.70 -12.34 -11.51
CA GLU A 101 10.65 -12.38 -12.97
C GLU A 101 9.74 -11.26 -13.47
N VAL A 102 10.20 -10.48 -14.44
CA VAL A 102 9.40 -9.45 -15.12
C VAL A 102 9.33 -9.81 -16.59
N TYR A 103 8.14 -10.17 -17.05
CA TYR A 103 7.89 -10.48 -18.46
C TYR A 103 7.33 -9.27 -19.19
N TYR A 104 7.94 -8.93 -20.29
CA TYR A 104 7.54 -7.88 -21.22
C TYR A 104 7.03 -8.50 -22.54
N PRO A 105 5.70 -8.66 -22.70
CA PRO A 105 5.13 -9.37 -23.86
C PRO A 105 5.39 -8.67 -25.19
N LYS A 106 5.48 -7.33 -25.22
CA LYS A 106 5.77 -6.55 -26.44
C LYS A 106 7.11 -6.89 -27.08
N ILE A 107 8.11 -7.22 -26.26
CA ILE A 107 9.47 -7.57 -26.72
C ILE A 107 9.82 -9.03 -26.46
N GLN A 108 8.85 -9.82 -26.01
CA GLN A 108 9.00 -11.25 -25.68
C GLN A 108 10.23 -11.56 -24.82
N THR A 109 10.47 -10.74 -23.80
CA THR A 109 11.64 -10.84 -22.92
C THR A 109 11.22 -10.99 -21.48
N VAL A 110 11.86 -11.93 -20.76
CA VAL A 110 11.79 -12.04 -19.30
C VAL A 110 13.11 -11.55 -18.72
N GLN A 111 13.03 -10.61 -17.81
CA GLN A 111 14.15 -10.24 -16.94
C GLN A 111 14.02 -10.98 -15.61
N GLU A 112 15.08 -11.67 -15.22
CA GLU A 112 15.14 -12.45 -13.99
C GLU A 112 16.15 -11.85 -13.02
N PHE A 113 15.69 -11.60 -11.77
CA PHE A 113 16.47 -11.01 -10.70
C PHE A 113 16.55 -11.97 -9.50
N ASP A 114 17.74 -12.15 -8.92
CA ASP A 114 17.90 -12.77 -7.61
C ASP A 114 17.75 -11.71 -6.52
N VAL A 115 16.62 -11.74 -5.85
CA VAL A 115 16.28 -10.80 -4.79
C VAL A 115 16.51 -11.39 -3.38
N GLY A 116 17.31 -12.46 -3.29
CA GLY A 116 17.51 -13.15 -2.02
C GLY A 116 18.10 -12.29 -0.91
N LYS A 117 18.96 -11.31 -1.24
CA LYS A 117 19.52 -10.36 -0.28
C LYS A 117 18.49 -9.32 0.20
N SER A 118 17.51 -8.96 -0.64
CA SER A 118 16.46 -7.98 -0.35
C SER A 118 15.12 -8.64 0.00
N ARG A 119 15.09 -9.97 0.16
CA ARG A 119 13.85 -10.71 0.35
C ARG A 119 13.05 -10.22 1.56
N GLU A 120 13.71 -10.01 2.68
CA GLU A 120 13.05 -9.59 3.92
C GLU A 120 12.40 -8.20 3.76
N LEU A 121 13.06 -7.30 3.05
CA LEU A 121 12.52 -5.99 2.70
C LEU A 121 11.31 -6.13 1.76
N LEU A 122 11.41 -6.96 0.72
CA LEU A 122 10.31 -7.20 -0.22
C LEU A 122 9.10 -7.86 0.46
N ASP A 123 9.32 -8.85 1.33
CA ASP A 123 8.25 -9.47 2.12
C ASP A 123 7.53 -8.42 3.00
N GLN A 124 8.26 -7.48 3.60
CA GLN A 124 7.67 -6.37 4.35
C GLN A 124 6.82 -5.47 3.45
N PHE A 125 7.30 -5.12 2.26
CA PHE A 125 6.57 -4.28 1.32
C PHE A 125 5.29 -4.93 0.78
N PHE A 126 5.38 -6.17 0.33
CA PHE A 126 4.26 -6.86 -0.32
C PHE A 126 3.23 -7.38 0.66
N LEU A 127 3.65 -7.75 1.88
CA LEU A 127 2.75 -8.33 2.89
C LEU A 127 2.18 -7.31 3.87
N ILE A 128 2.62 -6.04 3.81
CA ILE A 128 2.14 -5.07 4.78
C ILE A 128 0.62 -4.94 4.71
N GLY A 129 -0.05 -5.32 5.81
CA GLY A 129 -1.50 -5.42 5.89
C GLY A 129 -2.10 -6.73 5.35
N PHE A 130 -1.32 -7.58 4.63
CA PHE A 130 -1.75 -8.90 4.17
C PHE A 130 -0.97 -9.99 4.91
N GLY A 131 -1.57 -10.56 5.93
CA GLY A 131 -0.94 -11.63 6.71
C GLY A 131 0.15 -11.18 7.68
N THR A 132 0.27 -9.90 7.94
CA THR A 132 1.15 -9.33 8.97
C THR A 132 0.43 -9.34 10.31
N SER A 133 1.11 -9.75 11.38
CA SER A 133 0.56 -9.68 12.73
C SER A 133 0.65 -8.26 13.29
N ARG A 134 -0.21 -7.94 14.28
CA ARG A 134 -0.11 -6.70 15.05
C ARG A 134 1.29 -6.55 15.66
N ALA A 135 1.81 -7.61 16.25
CA ALA A 135 3.12 -7.60 16.89
C ALA A 135 4.26 -7.23 15.92
N ASP A 136 4.22 -7.77 14.69
CA ASP A 136 5.21 -7.45 13.66
C ASP A 136 5.08 -5.99 13.20
N LEU A 137 3.85 -5.48 13.03
CA LEU A 137 3.63 -4.08 12.70
C LEU A 137 4.15 -3.14 13.79
N GLU A 138 3.78 -3.37 15.05
CA GLU A 138 4.22 -2.55 16.18
C GLU A 138 5.73 -2.62 16.41
N LYS A 139 6.35 -3.77 16.11
CA LYS A 139 7.81 -3.94 16.19
C LYS A 139 8.53 -3.12 15.11
N ALA A 140 8.02 -3.12 13.88
CA ALA A 140 8.70 -2.53 12.72
C ALA A 140 8.38 -1.05 12.51
N TYR A 141 7.20 -0.58 12.95
CA TYR A 141 6.67 0.74 12.62
C TYR A 141 6.16 1.51 13.84
N ASN A 142 6.27 2.83 13.77
CA ASN A 142 5.47 3.76 14.56
C ASN A 142 4.14 3.93 13.81
N ILE A 143 3.01 3.61 14.46
CA ILE A 143 1.70 3.56 13.84
C ILE A 143 0.82 4.67 14.39
N ARG A 144 0.12 5.37 13.50
CA ARG A 144 -0.82 6.43 13.84
C ARG A 144 -2.13 6.25 13.09
N LEU A 145 -3.26 6.33 13.79
CA LEU A 145 -4.58 6.37 13.17
C LEU A 145 -4.86 7.79 12.66
N LEU A 146 -5.09 7.94 11.36
CA LEU A 146 -5.43 9.22 10.73
C LEU A 146 -6.94 9.47 10.71
N GLY A 147 -7.74 8.41 10.73
CA GLY A 147 -9.18 8.48 10.83
C GLY A 147 -9.93 7.75 9.72
N PRO A 148 -11.28 7.83 9.74
CA PRO A 148 -12.10 7.18 8.74
C PRO A 148 -12.00 7.88 7.38
N GLU A 149 -12.04 7.09 6.32
CA GLU A 149 -12.09 7.54 4.93
C GLU A 149 -12.85 6.52 4.09
N THR A 150 -13.58 6.97 3.07
CA THR A 150 -14.25 6.07 2.14
C THR A 150 -13.39 5.89 0.88
N VAL A 151 -13.07 4.64 0.54
CA VAL A 151 -12.28 4.26 -0.63
C VAL A 151 -13.09 3.32 -1.50
N GLU A 152 -13.31 3.67 -2.78
CA GLU A 152 -14.11 2.86 -3.72
C GLU A 152 -15.48 2.42 -3.12
N GLY A 153 -16.13 3.32 -2.39
CA GLY A 153 -17.42 3.05 -1.72
C GLY A 153 -17.33 2.24 -0.41
N GLN A 154 -16.15 1.76 -0.01
CA GLN A 154 -15.93 1.01 1.22
C GLN A 154 -15.49 1.94 2.35
N LYS A 155 -16.09 1.76 3.53
CA LYS A 155 -15.64 2.43 4.76
C LYS A 155 -14.29 1.84 5.20
N THR A 156 -13.34 2.71 5.48
CA THR A 156 -11.98 2.33 5.90
C THR A 156 -11.49 3.18 7.03
N GLU A 157 -10.50 2.68 7.75
CA GLU A 157 -9.69 3.45 8.69
C GLU A 157 -8.29 3.63 8.11
N ARG A 158 -7.85 4.89 7.99
CA ARG A 158 -6.54 5.22 7.44
C ARG A 158 -5.48 5.21 8.54
N LEU A 159 -4.46 4.39 8.34
CA LEU A 159 -3.28 4.30 9.20
C LEU A 159 -2.07 4.92 8.50
N GLU A 160 -1.23 5.60 9.27
CA GLU A 160 0.12 5.98 8.86
C GLU A 160 1.13 5.10 9.60
N LEU A 161 2.12 4.58 8.88
CA LEU A 161 3.18 3.75 9.40
C LEU A 161 4.54 4.33 8.99
N VAL A 162 5.36 4.67 9.98
CA VAL A 162 6.74 5.16 9.79
C VAL A 162 7.70 4.09 10.31
N ALA A 163 8.59 3.60 9.45
CA ALA A 163 9.54 2.56 9.82
C ALA A 163 10.45 3.01 10.99
N LYS A 164 10.79 2.08 11.88
CA LYS A 164 11.77 2.32 12.97
C LYS A 164 13.21 2.09 12.50
N SER A 165 13.40 1.28 11.43
CA SER A 165 14.71 1.02 10.83
C SER A 165 15.15 2.20 9.96
N LYS A 166 16.37 2.69 10.17
CA LYS A 166 17.00 3.73 9.35
C LYS A 166 17.23 3.25 7.92
N GLU A 167 17.61 1.99 7.74
CA GLU A 167 17.83 1.38 6.43
C GLU A 167 16.55 1.41 5.57
N VAL A 168 15.39 1.09 6.19
CA VAL A 168 14.09 1.18 5.51
C VAL A 168 13.75 2.63 5.16
N LEU A 169 14.05 3.59 6.06
CA LEU A 169 13.76 5.02 5.83
C LEU A 169 14.60 5.64 4.70
N GLU A 170 15.74 5.06 4.34
CA GLU A 170 16.52 5.49 3.17
C GLU A 170 15.77 5.24 1.85
N HIS A 171 14.86 4.26 1.82
CA HIS A 171 14.11 3.86 0.63
C HIS A 171 12.63 4.17 0.71
N LEU A 172 12.10 4.37 1.91
CA LEU A 172 10.67 4.57 2.16
C LEU A 172 10.45 5.48 3.36
N ILE A 173 9.87 6.64 3.14
CA ILE A 173 9.62 7.64 4.20
C ILE A 173 8.51 7.14 5.13
N LYS A 174 7.39 6.70 4.57
CA LYS A 174 6.22 6.17 5.29
C LYS A 174 5.30 5.38 4.39
N PHE A 175 4.41 4.62 5.02
CA PHE A 175 3.24 4.04 4.36
C PHE A 175 1.96 4.68 4.86
N GLU A 176 0.93 4.58 4.05
CA GLU A 176 -0.44 4.74 4.50
C GLU A 176 -1.28 3.55 4.04
N LEU A 177 -2.10 3.03 4.94
CA LEU A 177 -2.98 1.90 4.69
C LEU A 177 -4.41 2.31 4.97
N TRP A 178 -5.31 2.00 4.04
CA TRP A 178 -6.76 2.14 4.23
C TRP A 178 -7.33 0.75 4.51
N ILE A 179 -7.64 0.50 5.78
CA ILE A 179 -8.06 -0.80 6.30
C ILE A 179 -9.58 -0.88 6.33
N SER A 180 -10.13 -1.89 5.66
CA SER A 180 -11.56 -2.19 5.65
C SER A 180 -12.06 -2.72 7.00
N GLU A 181 -13.38 -2.88 7.13
CA GLU A 181 -14.01 -3.50 8.29
C GLU A 181 -13.57 -4.96 8.49
N ASP A 182 -13.18 -5.65 7.40
CA ASP A 182 -12.64 -7.03 7.43
C ASP A 182 -11.16 -7.11 7.85
N GLY A 183 -10.49 -5.95 8.01
CA GLY A 183 -9.10 -5.88 8.46
C GLY A 183 -8.05 -5.99 7.36
N TYR A 184 -8.45 -5.96 6.08
CA TYR A 184 -7.53 -5.95 4.94
C TYR A 184 -7.40 -4.55 4.33
N PRO A 185 -6.22 -4.18 3.80
CA PRO A 185 -6.06 -2.94 3.08
C PRO A 185 -6.80 -2.99 1.74
N VAL A 186 -7.60 -1.97 1.46
CA VAL A 186 -8.20 -1.73 0.13
C VAL A 186 -7.39 -0.72 -0.68
N ARG A 187 -6.49 0.00 -0.01
CA ARG A 187 -5.55 0.94 -0.61
C ARG A 187 -4.29 1.02 0.21
N GLN A 188 -3.15 1.17 -0.47
CA GLN A 188 -1.83 1.37 0.12
C GLN A 188 -1.12 2.52 -0.58
N LYS A 189 -0.47 3.40 0.16
CA LYS A 189 0.38 4.47 -0.39
C LYS A 189 1.77 4.39 0.22
N PHE A 190 2.77 4.34 -0.64
CA PHE A 190 4.18 4.29 -0.31
C PHE A 190 4.79 5.63 -0.65
N TYR A 191 5.32 6.35 0.34
CA TYR A 191 5.99 7.62 0.14
C TYR A 191 7.49 7.39 0.06
N LEU A 192 8.06 7.69 -1.10
CA LEU A 192 9.47 7.49 -1.41
C LEU A 192 10.27 8.79 -1.18
N PRO A 193 11.60 8.71 -1.05
CA PRO A 193 12.45 9.89 -1.04
C PRO A 193 12.26 10.75 -2.29
N GLY A 194 12.48 12.07 -2.16
CA GLY A 194 12.35 13.00 -3.30
C GLY A 194 10.93 13.47 -3.61
N GLY A 195 9.92 12.99 -2.86
CA GLY A 195 8.52 13.36 -3.08
C GLY A 195 7.75 12.38 -3.97
N ASP A 196 8.41 11.38 -4.52
CA ASP A 196 7.78 10.31 -5.29
C ASP A 196 6.83 9.50 -4.41
N TYR A 197 5.80 8.91 -5.01
CA TYR A 197 4.95 7.96 -4.31
C TYR A 197 4.40 6.88 -5.24
N MET A 198 4.04 5.76 -4.64
CA MET A 198 3.25 4.71 -5.30
C MET A 198 1.95 4.52 -4.52
N LEU A 199 0.82 4.59 -5.23
CA LEU A 199 -0.53 4.34 -4.68
C LEU A 199 -1.11 3.12 -5.36
N VAL A 200 -1.48 2.11 -4.58
CA VAL A 200 -2.12 0.88 -5.06
C VAL A 200 -3.52 0.80 -4.46
N THR A 201 -4.52 0.65 -5.32
CA THR A 201 -5.91 0.44 -4.92
C THR A 201 -6.36 -0.95 -5.41
N TYR A 202 -7.03 -1.69 -4.54
CA TYR A 202 -7.54 -3.04 -4.80
C TYR A 202 -9.05 -3.00 -4.93
N SER A 203 -9.59 -3.62 -5.97
CA SER A 203 -11.03 -3.82 -6.17
C SER A 203 -11.34 -5.29 -6.43
N ASP A 204 -12.60 -5.70 -6.26
CA ASP A 204 -13.06 -7.08 -6.44
C ASP A 204 -12.22 -8.11 -5.69
N MET A 205 -11.74 -7.72 -4.51
CA MET A 205 -10.83 -8.53 -3.70
C MET A 205 -11.52 -9.78 -3.16
N LYS A 206 -10.95 -10.94 -3.47
CA LYS A 206 -11.36 -12.24 -2.93
C LYS A 206 -10.26 -12.72 -2.00
N ILE A 207 -10.59 -12.93 -0.74
CA ILE A 207 -9.67 -13.43 0.28
C ILE A 207 -9.73 -14.96 0.31
N ASN A 208 -8.56 -15.59 0.40
CA ASN A 208 -8.37 -17.03 0.44
C ASN A 208 -9.03 -17.80 -0.71
N PRO A 209 -8.96 -17.32 -1.98
CA PRO A 209 -9.43 -18.11 -3.09
C PRO A 209 -8.59 -19.37 -3.27
N ASP A 210 -9.17 -20.41 -3.87
CA ASP A 210 -8.39 -21.58 -4.27
C ASP A 210 -7.50 -21.21 -5.47
N LEU A 211 -6.20 -21.05 -5.20
CA LEU A 211 -5.20 -20.68 -6.21
C LEU A 211 -4.26 -21.85 -6.45
N PRO A 212 -4.35 -22.55 -7.59
CA PRO A 212 -3.37 -23.56 -7.95
C PRO A 212 -2.00 -22.91 -8.15
N ASP A 213 -0.91 -23.62 -7.85
CA ASP A 213 0.45 -23.09 -8.00
C ASP A 213 0.80 -22.73 -9.44
N SER A 214 0.13 -23.31 -10.42
CA SER A 214 0.26 -22.94 -11.84
C SER A 214 -0.25 -21.52 -12.14
N ALA A 215 -1.27 -21.03 -11.44
CA ALA A 215 -1.78 -19.67 -11.63
C ALA A 215 -0.78 -18.57 -11.24
N LEU A 216 0.25 -18.92 -10.47
CA LEU A 216 1.30 -18.00 -10.00
C LEU A 216 2.60 -18.13 -10.80
N LYS A 217 2.56 -18.68 -12.02
CA LYS A 217 3.72 -18.88 -12.89
C LYS A 217 3.54 -18.13 -14.20
N LEU A 218 4.66 -17.72 -14.79
CA LEU A 218 4.65 -17.23 -16.17
C LEU A 218 4.33 -18.38 -17.13
N HIS A 219 3.36 -18.14 -18.02
CA HIS A 219 3.06 -19.03 -19.13
C HIS A 219 3.73 -18.47 -20.39
N LEU A 220 4.92 -18.98 -20.73
CA LEU A 220 5.77 -18.43 -21.78
C LEU A 220 5.85 -19.38 -22.97
N SER A 221 5.96 -18.83 -24.18
CA SER A 221 6.34 -19.59 -25.37
C SER A 221 7.84 -19.94 -25.31
N LYS A 222 8.24 -20.95 -26.10
CA LYS A 222 9.66 -21.37 -26.19
C LYS A 222 10.59 -20.30 -26.79
N SER A 223 10.03 -19.29 -27.49
CA SER A 223 10.78 -18.23 -28.17
C SER A 223 11.12 -17.05 -27.26
N VAL A 224 10.66 -17.03 -26.01
CA VAL A 224 10.90 -15.91 -25.09
C VAL A 224 12.35 -15.85 -24.67
N LYS A 225 12.99 -14.68 -24.86
CA LYS A 225 14.35 -14.39 -24.42
C LYS A 225 14.40 -14.24 -22.89
N ARG A 226 15.47 -14.74 -22.27
CA ARG A 226 15.74 -14.51 -20.84
C ARG A 226 16.98 -13.63 -20.68
N GLU A 227 16.86 -12.63 -19.81
CA GLU A 227 17.93 -11.71 -19.44
C GLU A 227 18.14 -11.74 -17.92
N TYR A 228 19.38 -11.54 -17.51
CA TYR A 228 19.81 -11.56 -16.11
C TYR A 228 20.55 -10.26 -15.80
N PRO A 229 19.86 -9.14 -15.53
CA PRO A 229 20.46 -7.81 -15.40
C PRO A 229 21.49 -7.67 -14.26
N GLN A 230 21.53 -8.63 -13.33
CA GLN A 230 22.45 -8.62 -12.18
C GLN A 230 23.71 -9.48 -12.40
N LYS A 231 23.88 -10.07 -13.59
CA LYS A 231 25.05 -10.91 -13.95
C LYS A 231 26.02 -10.15 -14.82
#